data_621673188d1739b9e9cec4d9bafe9bd8
#
_entry.id   621673188d1739b9e9cec4d9bafe9bd8
#
_cell.length_a   1.000
_cell.length_b   1.000
_cell.length_c   1.000
_cell.angle_alpha   90.00
_cell.angle_beta   90.00
_cell.angle_gamma   90.00
#
_symmetry.space_group_name_H-M   'P 1'
#
loop_
_entity.id
_entity.type
_entity.pdbx_description
1 polymer ?
#
loop_
_entity_poly.entity_id
_entity_poly.type
_entity_poly.pdbx_seq_one_letter_code
_entity_poly.pdbx_strand_id
1 'polypeptide(L)'
;MTIIHPYTALGTTKENRTSRASFAKRALRTAGPVLAASTLVIGLAACGSDDGDDNSGNGSSGGTDFEPVTITHALGEAEITEKPERVVTLGQGSAETALALGIVPVGTEEYEWGADESGYLPWVHEELENEGVAEDDYPELISAGDSGVSAEEIAKLDPDVILAPWSGITEEQYDSLSALAPTVAYPEKPWTIDWKDQITTVATALGEKDRAEELIGGIEDQFASVREENPEFAEYDFAFIYNQGATGDMGVFLPSEQRAAMVENLGLAVAPVVEDMKSQEKEGTDSATFSIENADILDDVDVLFTFYSDEANREEMEALPTYGAVTAIRKGAVVAPTDNSFVTGSSMINPLTVPWSIDRYVPMIKDAITHL
;
A
#
# COMPACT_ATOMS: atom_id res chain seq x y z
N MET A 1 19.80 8.25 14.08
CA MET A 1 19.84 6.76 14.01
C MET A 1 18.79 6.39 13.00
N THR A 2 19.21 6.24 11.75
CA THR A 2 18.27 6.05 10.62
C THR A 2 17.75 4.62 10.71
N ILE A 3 16.48 4.47 10.99
CA ILE A 3 15.80 3.16 10.93
C ILE A 3 15.67 2.83 9.45
N ILE A 4 16.52 1.92 8.97
CA ILE A 4 16.44 1.41 7.60
C ILE A 4 15.23 0.46 7.56
N HIS A 5 14.11 0.95 7.04
CA HIS A 5 12.97 0.10 6.69
C HIS A 5 13.43 -0.88 5.59
N PRO A 6 13.01 -2.15 5.56
CA PRO A 6 13.42 -3.11 4.53
C PRO A 6 13.14 -2.68 3.09
N TYR A 7 12.24 -1.73 2.87
CA TYR A 7 12.00 -1.10 1.56
C TYR A 7 13.04 -0.03 1.16
N THR A 8 13.75 0.60 2.12
CA THR A 8 14.78 1.61 1.83
C THR A 8 16.17 1.01 1.58
N ALA A 9 16.41 -0.25 1.88
CA ALA A 9 17.70 -0.90 1.68
C ALA A 9 17.94 -1.40 0.24
N LEU A 10 16.92 -1.42 -0.63
CA LEU A 10 16.99 -2.01 -1.97
C LEU A 10 17.26 -1.01 -3.11
N GLY A 11 17.44 0.25 -2.83
CA GLY A 11 17.57 1.23 -3.90
C GLY A 11 18.58 2.34 -3.68
N THR A 12 19.88 2.10 -3.75
CA THR A 12 20.84 3.15 -4.17
C THR A 12 22.22 2.59 -4.56
N THR A 13 22.34 2.12 -5.79
CA THR A 13 23.57 2.28 -6.56
C THR A 13 23.26 3.16 -7.78
N LYS A 14 23.34 4.48 -7.57
CA LYS A 14 23.30 5.44 -8.69
C LYS A 14 24.58 5.31 -9.50
N GLU A 15 24.52 4.63 -10.65
CA GLU A 15 25.50 4.86 -11.72
C GLU A 15 25.25 6.23 -12.32
N ASN A 16 26.25 7.09 -12.18
CA ASN A 16 26.32 8.44 -12.73
C ASN A 16 26.43 8.38 -14.28
N ARG A 17 25.31 8.39 -15.00
CA ARG A 17 25.28 8.64 -16.45
C ARG A 17 25.00 10.10 -16.71
N THR A 18 26.08 10.85 -16.92
CA THR A 18 26.02 12.19 -17.51
C THR A 18 25.53 12.11 -18.95
N SER A 19 24.28 12.46 -19.20
CA SER A 19 23.78 12.72 -20.57
C SER A 19 23.61 14.22 -20.76
N ARG A 20 24.44 14.78 -21.67
CA ARG A 20 24.31 16.13 -22.19
C ARG A 20 23.10 16.20 -23.11
N ALA A 21 22.09 16.95 -22.75
CA ALA A 21 21.04 17.36 -23.67
C ALA A 21 21.17 18.84 -24.00
N SER A 22 21.27 19.11 -25.27
CA SER A 22 21.46 20.38 -25.91
C SER A 22 20.17 21.20 -25.99
N PHE A 23 20.32 22.48 -25.67
CA PHE A 23 19.32 23.55 -25.85
C PHE A 23 18.91 23.71 -27.31
N ALA A 24 17.61 23.76 -27.57
CA ALA A 24 17.08 24.41 -28.79
C ALA A 24 15.99 25.41 -28.38
N LYS A 25 16.36 26.70 -28.52
CA LYS A 25 15.45 27.85 -28.45
C LYS A 25 14.53 27.85 -29.66
N ARG A 26 13.23 28.08 -29.48
CA ARG A 26 12.44 28.71 -30.57
C ARG A 26 11.40 29.69 -29.99
N ALA A 27 11.34 30.81 -30.69
CA ALA A 27 10.81 32.10 -30.33
C ALA A 27 9.30 32.26 -30.50
N LEU A 28 8.80 33.15 -29.68
CA LEU A 28 7.68 34.12 -29.81
C LEU A 28 6.93 34.21 -31.14
N ARG A 29 5.61 34.22 -31.08
CA ARG A 29 4.81 35.20 -31.84
C ARG A 29 3.49 35.55 -31.14
N THR A 30 3.28 36.82 -31.09
CA THR A 30 2.28 37.70 -30.51
C THR A 30 0.96 37.75 -31.27
N ALA A 31 -0.03 38.33 -30.57
CA ALA A 31 -1.22 39.10 -30.96
C ALA A 31 -2.55 38.35 -30.86
N GLY A 32 -3.60 38.85 -30.31
CA GLY A 32 -4.05 40.13 -29.76
C GLY A 32 -5.58 40.01 -29.51
N PRO A 33 -6.26 40.95 -28.84
CA PRO A 33 -7.50 40.74 -28.12
C PRO A 33 -8.77 41.05 -28.96
N VAL A 34 -9.90 40.38 -28.60
CA VAL A 34 -11.25 40.86 -29.00
C VAL A 34 -12.16 40.89 -27.78
N LEU A 35 -12.55 42.06 -27.43
CA LEU A 35 -13.66 42.40 -26.53
C LEU A 35 -14.99 42.16 -27.22
N ALA A 36 -15.97 41.62 -26.54
CA ALA A 36 -17.39 41.93 -26.76
C ALA A 36 -18.20 41.77 -25.47
N ALA A 37 -18.89 42.81 -25.15
CA ALA A 37 -19.66 43.04 -23.93
C ALA A 37 -21.15 42.71 -24.13
N SER A 38 -21.86 42.76 -23.00
CA SER A 38 -23.32 42.96 -22.80
C SER A 38 -24.16 41.68 -22.90
N THR A 39 -25.13 41.43 -22.01
CA THR A 39 -26.19 42.27 -21.45
C THR A 39 -26.81 41.62 -20.19
N LEU A 40 -27.06 42.49 -19.22
CA LEU A 40 -27.90 42.28 -18.03
C LEU A 40 -29.37 42.14 -18.44
N VAL A 41 -30.12 41.20 -17.82
CA VAL A 41 -31.58 41.25 -17.70
C VAL A 41 -31.99 41.00 -16.26
N ILE A 42 -32.44 42.08 -15.62
CA ILE A 42 -33.10 42.09 -14.31
C ILE A 42 -34.58 41.86 -14.54
N GLY A 43 -35.17 40.89 -13.86
CA GLY A 43 -36.59 40.67 -13.80
C GLY A 43 -37.06 40.51 -12.35
N LEU A 44 -37.56 41.59 -11.77
CA LEU A 44 -38.39 41.60 -10.54
C LEU A 44 -39.87 41.42 -10.93
N ALA A 45 -40.58 40.50 -10.21
CA ALA A 45 -42.00 40.61 -9.89
C ALA A 45 -42.31 39.52 -8.85
N ALA A 46 -42.69 39.83 -7.69
CA ALA A 46 -43.84 40.42 -7.05
C ALA A 46 -44.69 39.37 -6.33
N CYS A 47 -44.99 39.68 -5.07
CA CYS A 47 -45.76 38.92 -4.07
C CYS A 47 -47.16 38.49 -4.51
N GLY A 48 -47.66 37.38 -3.94
CA GLY A 48 -49.05 37.03 -3.85
C GLY A 48 -49.24 35.95 -2.81
N SER A 49 -49.80 36.29 -1.67
CA SER A 49 -50.28 35.38 -0.63
C SER A 49 -51.56 34.68 -1.11
N ASP A 50 -51.74 33.42 -0.82
CA ASP A 50 -52.94 32.90 -0.14
C ASP A 50 -52.88 31.37 0.10
N ASP A 51 -53.55 30.97 1.12
CA ASP A 51 -53.73 29.69 1.83
C ASP A 51 -53.96 28.41 1.01
N GLY A 52 -53.49 27.24 1.58
CA GLY A 52 -54.25 26.01 1.49
C GLY A 52 -53.50 24.76 1.10
N ASP A 53 -53.32 23.87 2.10
CA ASP A 53 -53.31 22.41 2.05
C ASP A 53 -52.14 21.62 1.49
N ASP A 54 -51.57 20.90 2.42
CA ASP A 54 -50.96 19.53 2.39
C ASP A 54 -50.79 18.89 1.00
N ASN A 55 -49.51 18.80 0.62
CA ASN A 55 -49.00 17.56 0.01
C ASN A 55 -47.51 17.40 0.27
N SER A 56 -47.19 16.47 1.16
CA SER A 56 -45.84 15.96 1.36
C SER A 56 -45.26 15.45 0.04
N GLY A 57 -44.57 16.30 -0.67
CA GLY A 57 -43.67 15.96 -1.75
C GLY A 57 -42.29 15.75 -1.18
N ASN A 58 -41.97 14.52 -0.79
CA ASN A 58 -40.63 14.09 -0.45
C ASN A 58 -39.73 14.26 -1.69
N GLY A 59 -39.12 15.41 -1.82
CA GLY A 59 -38.04 15.64 -2.75
C GLY A 59 -36.79 14.97 -2.13
N SER A 60 -36.60 13.70 -2.45
CA SER A 60 -35.33 13.00 -2.21
C SER A 60 -34.25 13.72 -3.01
N SER A 61 -33.61 14.71 -2.41
CA SER A 61 -32.27 15.09 -2.78
C SER A 61 -31.36 13.94 -2.33
N GLY A 62 -30.94 13.13 -3.27
CA GLY A 62 -29.98 12.06 -3.03
C GLY A 62 -28.58 12.66 -2.76
N GLY A 63 -28.42 13.32 -1.63
CA GLY A 63 -27.15 13.51 -0.98
C GLY A 63 -27.09 12.38 0.06
N THR A 64 -26.18 11.45 -0.06
CA THR A 64 -25.77 10.60 1.06
C THR A 64 -25.27 11.56 2.12
N ASP A 65 -26.01 11.69 3.23
CA ASP A 65 -25.60 12.54 4.35
C ASP A 65 -24.28 11.95 4.92
N PHE A 66 -23.12 12.55 4.56
CA PHE A 66 -21.85 12.20 5.15
C PHE A 66 -21.89 12.58 6.64
N GLU A 67 -21.65 11.61 7.50
CA GLU A 67 -21.53 11.87 8.94
C GLU A 67 -20.09 12.29 9.23
N PRO A 68 -19.85 13.47 9.83
CA PRO A 68 -18.51 13.88 10.24
C PRO A 68 -17.83 12.82 11.09
N VAL A 69 -16.57 12.54 10.82
CA VAL A 69 -15.79 11.53 11.52
C VAL A 69 -14.48 12.12 12.05
N THR A 70 -14.09 11.70 13.26
CA THR A 70 -12.79 11.96 13.85
C THR A 70 -12.02 10.65 13.94
N ILE A 71 -10.83 10.61 13.33
CA ILE A 71 -9.95 9.44 13.37
C ILE A 71 -8.73 9.81 14.20
N THR A 72 -8.59 9.14 15.37
CA THR A 72 -7.42 9.29 16.24
C THR A 72 -6.29 8.39 15.77
N HIS A 73 -5.06 8.90 15.75
CA HIS A 73 -3.86 8.19 15.33
C HIS A 73 -2.63 8.65 16.15
N ALA A 74 -1.48 8.02 15.96
CA ALA A 74 -0.29 8.27 16.79
C ALA A 74 0.20 9.73 16.80
N LEU A 75 -0.05 10.48 15.72
CA LEU A 75 0.44 11.86 15.54
C LEU A 75 -0.64 12.92 15.84
N GLY A 76 -1.89 12.51 16.16
CA GLY A 76 -2.97 13.44 16.45
C GLY A 76 -4.36 12.91 16.10
N GLU A 77 -5.19 13.79 15.56
CA GLU A 77 -6.57 13.49 15.15
C GLU A 77 -6.84 14.11 13.78
N ALA A 78 -7.51 13.38 12.90
CA ALA A 78 -8.03 13.87 11.65
C ALA A 78 -9.54 14.08 11.77
N GLU A 79 -9.99 15.33 11.69
CA GLU A 79 -11.41 15.69 11.68
C GLU A 79 -11.87 15.87 10.22
N ILE A 80 -12.71 14.96 9.72
CA ILE A 80 -13.26 14.98 8.37
C ILE A 80 -14.74 15.36 8.50
N THR A 81 -15.09 16.57 8.09
CA THR A 81 -16.42 17.15 8.31
C THR A 81 -17.35 17.07 7.11
N GLU A 82 -16.80 16.85 5.91
CA GLU A 82 -17.51 16.70 4.65
C GLU A 82 -17.00 15.47 3.90
N LYS A 83 -17.79 14.88 3.01
CA LYS A 83 -17.35 13.72 2.22
C LYS A 83 -16.18 14.14 1.32
N PRO A 84 -15.01 13.47 1.43
CA PRO A 84 -13.87 13.80 0.61
C PRO A 84 -14.14 13.57 -0.88
N GLU A 85 -13.71 14.53 -1.72
CA GLU A 85 -13.75 14.45 -3.18
C GLU A 85 -12.35 14.41 -3.80
N ARG A 86 -11.35 14.93 -3.07
CA ARG A 86 -9.95 15.05 -3.52
C ARG A 86 -9.02 14.33 -2.55
N VAL A 87 -8.90 13.04 -2.75
CA VAL A 87 -8.16 12.13 -1.87
C VAL A 87 -6.70 12.02 -2.31
N VAL A 88 -5.77 12.23 -1.39
CA VAL A 88 -4.36 11.85 -1.57
C VAL A 88 -4.06 10.63 -0.71
N THR A 89 -3.36 9.66 -1.27
CA THR A 89 -2.99 8.42 -0.58
C THR A 89 -1.47 8.30 -0.48
N LEU A 90 -0.99 8.01 0.71
CA LEU A 90 0.42 7.78 1.03
C LEU A 90 0.55 6.42 1.73
N GLY A 91 1.66 5.76 1.49
CA GLY A 91 1.81 4.36 1.89
C GLY A 91 0.99 3.41 1.01
N GLN A 92 1.20 2.11 1.16
CA GLN A 92 0.45 1.09 0.42
C GLN A 92 -0.89 0.76 1.09
N GLY A 93 -1.84 0.23 0.34
CA GLY A 93 -3.15 -0.22 0.81
C GLY A 93 -4.23 0.87 0.81
N SER A 94 -3.87 2.15 0.89
CA SER A 94 -4.84 3.26 0.89
C SER A 94 -5.42 3.54 -0.49
N ALA A 95 -4.57 3.58 -1.53
CA ALA A 95 -5.02 3.76 -2.92
C ALA A 95 -5.87 2.57 -3.36
N GLU A 96 -5.43 1.36 -3.06
CA GLU A 96 -6.12 0.11 -3.39
C GLU A 96 -7.51 0.04 -2.75
N THR A 97 -7.60 0.44 -1.48
CA THR A 97 -8.91 0.48 -0.79
C THR A 97 -9.82 1.56 -1.38
N ALA A 98 -9.30 2.76 -1.68
CA ALA A 98 -10.06 3.83 -2.29
C ALA A 98 -10.60 3.41 -3.66
N LEU A 99 -9.76 2.81 -4.53
CA LEU A 99 -10.17 2.29 -5.84
C LEU A 99 -11.23 1.20 -5.72
N ALA A 100 -11.06 0.23 -4.83
CA ALA A 100 -12.07 -0.80 -4.57
C ALA A 100 -13.41 -0.24 -4.07
N LEU A 101 -13.40 0.96 -3.49
CA LEU A 101 -14.59 1.71 -3.13
C LEU A 101 -15.15 2.56 -4.29
N GLY A 102 -14.51 2.55 -5.46
CA GLY A 102 -14.88 3.35 -6.63
C GLY A 102 -14.47 4.81 -6.52
N ILE A 103 -13.46 5.12 -5.67
CA ILE A 103 -12.94 6.47 -5.47
C ILE A 103 -11.54 6.53 -6.04
N VAL A 104 -11.34 7.31 -7.11
CA VAL A 104 -10.04 7.54 -7.72
C VAL A 104 -9.31 8.65 -6.96
N PRO A 105 -8.15 8.38 -6.32
CA PRO A 105 -7.38 9.42 -5.67
C PRO A 105 -6.89 10.47 -6.67
N VAL A 106 -6.71 11.73 -6.25
CA VAL A 106 -6.08 12.76 -7.08
C VAL A 106 -4.55 12.65 -7.08
N GLY A 107 -3.99 11.93 -6.11
CA GLY A 107 -2.56 11.63 -6.04
C GLY A 107 -2.29 10.41 -5.16
N THR A 108 -1.26 9.66 -5.51
CA THR A 108 -0.78 8.48 -4.76
C THR A 108 0.74 8.48 -4.68
N GLU A 109 1.28 7.89 -3.63
CA GLU A 109 2.73 7.73 -3.49
C GLU A 109 3.29 6.82 -4.58
N GLU A 110 4.42 7.21 -5.18
CA GLU A 110 5.14 6.46 -6.20
C GLU A 110 5.98 5.33 -5.57
N TYR A 111 5.92 4.14 -6.17
CA TYR A 111 6.69 2.97 -5.74
C TYR A 111 7.54 2.42 -6.89
N GLU A 112 8.59 3.15 -7.29
CA GLU A 112 9.46 2.82 -8.43
C GLU A 112 9.90 1.34 -8.45
N TRP A 113 10.14 0.75 -7.28
CA TRP A 113 10.66 -0.63 -7.20
C TRP A 113 9.63 -1.69 -7.61
N GLY A 114 8.36 -1.48 -7.32
CA GLY A 114 7.27 -2.40 -7.64
C GLY A 114 6.42 -1.99 -8.84
N ALA A 115 6.67 -0.81 -9.40
CA ALA A 115 5.92 -0.28 -10.53
C ALA A 115 6.20 -1.02 -11.84
N ASP A 116 5.21 -1.00 -12.72
CA ASP A 116 5.35 -1.43 -14.11
C ASP A 116 5.85 -0.28 -15.03
N GLU A 117 5.77 -0.47 -16.33
CA GLU A 117 6.20 0.53 -17.33
C GLU A 117 5.36 1.83 -17.29
N SER A 118 4.16 1.81 -16.69
CA SER A 118 3.31 2.98 -16.51
C SER A 118 3.75 3.89 -15.36
N GLY A 119 4.57 3.36 -14.44
CA GLY A 119 4.97 4.00 -13.20
C GLY A 119 4.04 3.71 -12.02
N TYR A 120 2.91 3.05 -12.25
CA TYR A 120 2.00 2.60 -11.21
C TYR A 120 2.31 1.17 -10.77
N LEU A 121 1.82 0.79 -9.59
CA LEU A 121 1.76 -0.61 -9.20
C LEU A 121 0.79 -1.35 -10.12
N PRO A 122 1.13 -2.55 -10.65
CA PRO A 122 0.34 -3.21 -11.69
C PRO A 122 -1.13 -3.39 -11.35
N TRP A 123 -1.46 -3.79 -10.13
CA TRP A 123 -2.85 -3.97 -9.69
C TRP A 123 -3.63 -2.65 -9.59
N VAL A 124 -2.93 -1.54 -9.32
CA VAL A 124 -3.53 -0.19 -9.32
C VAL A 124 -3.81 0.24 -10.75
N HIS A 125 -2.84 0.04 -11.66
CA HIS A 125 -2.98 0.36 -13.07
C HIS A 125 -4.11 -0.46 -13.71
N GLU A 126 -4.11 -1.78 -13.50
CA GLU A 126 -5.16 -2.68 -13.99
C GLU A 126 -6.55 -2.26 -13.48
N GLU A 127 -6.67 -1.83 -12.22
CA GLU A 127 -7.95 -1.39 -11.68
C GLU A 127 -8.42 -0.07 -12.30
N LEU A 128 -7.52 0.90 -12.49
CA LEU A 128 -7.84 2.15 -13.20
C LEU A 128 -8.34 1.88 -14.63
N GLU A 129 -7.72 0.94 -15.35
CA GLU A 129 -8.15 0.52 -16.68
C GLU A 129 -9.52 -0.20 -16.64
N ASN A 130 -9.74 -1.11 -15.68
CA ASN A 130 -10.96 -1.88 -15.52
C ASN A 130 -12.17 -0.98 -15.22
N GLU A 131 -11.98 0.03 -14.38
CA GLU A 131 -12.99 1.04 -14.06
C GLU A 131 -13.20 2.06 -15.19
N GLY A 132 -12.38 2.01 -16.25
CA GLY A 132 -12.47 2.88 -17.42
C GLY A 132 -12.11 4.33 -17.11
N VAL A 133 -11.24 4.55 -16.13
CA VAL A 133 -10.69 5.87 -15.81
C VAL A 133 -9.87 6.36 -17.00
N ALA A 134 -10.04 7.63 -17.40
CA ALA A 134 -9.22 8.19 -18.48
C ALA A 134 -7.78 8.43 -17.97
N GLU A 135 -6.76 8.22 -18.82
CA GLU A 135 -5.35 8.43 -18.44
C GLU A 135 -5.08 9.84 -17.89
N ASP A 136 -5.80 10.86 -18.37
CA ASP A 136 -5.70 12.24 -17.89
C ASP A 136 -6.28 12.43 -16.46
N ASP A 137 -7.05 11.45 -15.97
CA ASP A 137 -7.68 11.43 -14.65
C ASP A 137 -7.00 10.43 -13.69
N TYR A 138 -5.88 9.82 -14.08
CA TYR A 138 -5.11 8.94 -13.21
C TYR A 138 -4.49 9.73 -12.06
N PRO A 139 -4.31 9.12 -10.87
CA PRO A 139 -3.67 9.78 -9.74
C PRO A 139 -2.28 10.33 -10.10
N GLU A 140 -1.98 11.58 -9.76
CA GLU A 140 -0.59 12.07 -9.87
C GLU A 140 0.33 11.24 -8.98
N LEU A 141 1.48 10.82 -9.52
CA LEU A 141 2.50 10.08 -8.78
C LEU A 141 3.31 11.05 -7.92
N ILE A 142 3.29 10.84 -6.61
CA ILE A 142 3.98 11.67 -5.62
C ILE A 142 5.28 10.97 -5.23
N SER A 143 6.40 11.53 -5.67
CA SER A 143 7.69 10.95 -5.37
C SER A 143 8.08 11.12 -3.90
N ALA A 144 8.50 10.04 -3.27
CA ALA A 144 9.12 10.07 -1.96
C ALA A 144 10.65 10.19 -2.13
N GLY A 145 11.19 11.38 -1.81
CA GLY A 145 12.63 11.60 -1.76
C GLY A 145 13.25 11.13 -0.43
N ASP A 146 14.56 11.41 -0.24
CA ASP A 146 15.28 11.09 1.01
C ASP A 146 14.65 11.70 2.27
N SER A 147 13.82 12.76 2.09
CA SER A 147 13.09 13.48 3.15
C SER A 147 11.62 13.05 3.27
N GLY A 148 11.20 12.03 2.53
CA GLY A 148 9.80 11.61 2.39
C GLY A 148 9.07 12.39 1.30
N VAL A 149 7.74 12.33 1.32
CA VAL A 149 6.87 12.96 0.32
C VAL A 149 6.89 14.49 0.41
N SER A 150 6.74 15.15 -0.74
CA SER A 150 6.77 16.61 -0.84
C SER A 150 5.41 17.23 -0.53
N ALA A 151 5.30 17.95 0.58
CA ALA A 151 4.09 18.71 0.91
C ALA A 151 3.75 19.78 -0.16
N GLU A 152 4.75 20.31 -0.89
CA GLU A 152 4.52 21.27 -1.98
C GLU A 152 3.88 20.63 -3.21
N GLU A 153 4.21 19.36 -3.50
CA GLU A 153 3.57 18.60 -4.58
C GLU A 153 2.13 18.25 -4.19
N ILE A 154 1.93 17.79 -2.98
CA ILE A 154 0.60 17.46 -2.44
C ILE A 154 -0.30 18.71 -2.41
N ALA A 155 0.22 19.87 -2.01
CA ALA A 155 -0.54 21.13 -1.99
C ALA A 155 -1.07 21.55 -3.38
N LYS A 156 -0.40 21.19 -4.48
CA LYS A 156 -0.87 21.48 -5.85
C LYS A 156 -2.10 20.66 -6.23
N LEU A 157 -2.28 19.53 -5.57
CA LEU A 157 -3.42 18.65 -5.78
C LEU A 157 -4.66 19.14 -5.04
N ASP A 158 -4.55 20.17 -4.17
CA ASP A 158 -5.64 20.75 -3.40
C ASP A 158 -6.49 19.65 -2.71
N PRO A 159 -5.87 18.77 -1.88
CA PRO A 159 -6.57 17.66 -1.26
C PRO A 159 -7.52 18.15 -0.17
N ASP A 160 -8.61 17.42 0.02
CA ASP A 160 -9.52 17.58 1.16
C ASP A 160 -9.35 16.48 2.22
N VAL A 161 -8.60 15.42 1.89
CA VAL A 161 -8.10 14.42 2.85
C VAL A 161 -6.79 13.80 2.38
N ILE A 162 -5.91 13.48 3.33
CA ILE A 162 -4.66 12.74 3.09
C ILE A 162 -4.69 11.45 3.92
N LEU A 163 -4.59 10.29 3.27
CA LEU A 163 -4.66 8.97 3.90
C LEU A 163 -3.29 8.31 3.93
N ALA A 164 -2.74 8.11 5.12
CA ALA A 164 -1.41 7.56 5.37
C ALA A 164 -1.39 6.54 6.53
N PRO A 165 -2.40 5.66 6.70
CA PRO A 165 -2.50 4.77 7.86
C PRO A 165 -1.44 3.68 7.89
N TRP A 166 -0.91 3.25 6.75
CA TRP A 166 0.27 2.41 6.64
C TRP A 166 1.40 3.23 6.00
N SER A 167 2.07 4.03 6.80
CA SER A 167 3.16 4.90 6.35
C SER A 167 4.21 5.08 7.42
N GLY A 168 5.33 5.68 7.06
CA GLY A 168 6.38 6.10 7.97
C GLY A 168 6.50 7.62 8.07
N ILE A 169 5.42 8.37 7.85
CA ILE A 169 5.47 9.83 7.95
C ILE A 169 5.94 10.25 9.34
N THR A 170 6.88 11.19 9.39
CA THR A 170 7.40 11.74 10.64
C THR A 170 6.43 12.80 11.20
N GLU A 171 6.61 13.19 12.46
CA GLU A 171 5.86 14.29 13.07
C GLU A 171 6.01 15.60 12.26
N GLU A 172 7.21 15.92 11.76
CA GLU A 172 7.45 17.11 10.92
C GLU A 172 6.70 17.04 9.58
N GLN A 173 6.64 15.86 8.97
CA GLN A 173 5.86 15.64 7.75
C GLN A 173 4.36 15.75 8.04
N TYR A 174 3.88 15.12 9.12
CA TYR A 174 2.50 15.21 9.55
C TYR A 174 2.07 16.66 9.80
N ASP A 175 2.89 17.46 10.50
CA ASP A 175 2.62 18.89 10.73
C ASP A 175 2.45 19.67 9.41
N SER A 176 3.26 19.33 8.42
CA SER A 176 3.20 19.95 7.10
C SER A 176 1.98 19.52 6.31
N LEU A 177 1.61 18.25 6.35
CA LEU A 177 0.49 17.66 5.63
C LEU A 177 -0.85 18.05 6.26
N SER A 178 -0.95 18.02 7.59
CA SER A 178 -2.16 18.38 8.34
C SER A 178 -2.50 19.88 8.25
N ALA A 179 -1.51 20.71 7.87
CA ALA A 179 -1.76 22.11 7.53
C ALA A 179 -2.43 22.29 6.15
N LEU A 180 -2.42 21.28 5.29
CA LEU A 180 -3.06 21.30 3.98
C LEU A 180 -4.48 20.73 4.04
N ALA A 181 -4.64 19.53 4.64
CA ALA A 181 -5.89 18.82 4.76
C ALA A 181 -5.88 17.87 5.99
N PRO A 182 -7.06 17.43 6.49
CA PRO A 182 -7.12 16.36 7.46
C PRO A 182 -6.27 15.18 7.03
N THR A 183 -5.31 14.78 7.87
CA THR A 183 -4.32 13.75 7.55
C THR A 183 -4.47 12.59 8.52
N VAL A 184 -4.81 11.41 8.00
CA VAL A 184 -4.92 10.16 8.76
C VAL A 184 -3.58 9.45 8.74
N ALA A 185 -2.87 9.43 9.87
CA ALA A 185 -1.61 8.72 10.02
C ALA A 185 -1.80 7.31 10.62
N TYR A 186 -0.70 6.59 10.85
CA TYR A 186 -0.70 5.26 11.47
C TYR A 186 -1.25 5.28 12.90
N PRO A 187 -1.96 4.20 13.34
CA PRO A 187 -2.69 4.22 14.62
C PRO A 187 -1.76 4.27 15.84
N GLU A 188 -0.69 3.50 15.87
CA GLU A 188 0.24 3.41 17.01
C GLU A 188 1.69 3.62 16.60
N LYS A 189 2.18 2.85 15.64
CA LYS A 189 3.57 2.88 15.17
C LYS A 189 3.62 2.94 13.65
N PRO A 190 4.67 3.53 13.05
CA PRO A 190 4.87 3.47 11.60
C PRO A 190 4.82 2.03 11.08
N TRP A 191 4.14 1.82 9.96
CA TRP A 191 4.11 0.58 9.19
C TRP A 191 3.45 -0.64 9.87
N THR A 192 2.75 -0.49 10.98
CA THR A 192 2.25 -1.61 11.81
C THR A 192 0.73 -1.71 11.94
N ILE A 193 -0.05 -1.15 11.04
CA ILE A 193 -1.50 -1.31 11.08
C ILE A 193 -1.91 -2.70 10.55
N ASP A 194 -2.87 -3.35 11.24
CA ASP A 194 -3.53 -4.55 10.71
C ASP A 194 -4.28 -4.23 9.39
N TRP A 195 -4.29 -5.15 8.45
CA TRP A 195 -4.86 -4.92 7.12
C TRP A 195 -6.39 -4.65 7.16
N LYS A 196 -7.14 -5.30 8.08
CA LYS A 196 -8.58 -5.04 8.26
C LYS A 196 -8.82 -3.66 8.85
N ASP A 197 -8.00 -3.28 9.82
CA ASP A 197 -8.05 -1.95 10.42
C ASP A 197 -7.68 -0.87 9.40
N GLN A 198 -6.73 -1.15 8.51
CA GLN A 198 -6.37 -0.25 7.42
C GLN A 198 -7.55 -0.03 6.46
N ILE A 199 -8.18 -1.10 5.96
CA ILE A 199 -9.35 -1.02 5.09
C ILE A 199 -10.48 -0.25 5.80
N THR A 200 -10.75 -0.57 7.07
CA THR A 200 -11.79 0.07 7.86
C THR A 200 -11.51 1.56 8.06
N THR A 201 -10.25 1.92 8.33
CA THR A 201 -9.82 3.32 8.54
C THR A 201 -10.00 4.12 7.26
N VAL A 202 -9.52 3.61 6.12
CA VAL A 202 -9.66 4.27 4.81
C VAL A 202 -11.12 4.41 4.43
N ALA A 203 -11.91 3.34 4.52
CA ALA A 203 -13.34 3.38 4.19
C ALA A 203 -14.12 4.35 5.11
N THR A 204 -13.76 4.40 6.40
CA THR A 204 -14.36 5.35 7.35
C THR A 204 -14.05 6.79 6.97
N ALA A 205 -12.79 7.09 6.65
CA ALA A 205 -12.37 8.43 6.23
C ALA A 205 -13.10 8.89 4.95
N LEU A 206 -13.40 7.96 4.05
CA LEU A 206 -14.07 8.21 2.77
C LEU A 206 -15.62 8.20 2.85
N GLY A 207 -16.18 7.95 4.05
CA GLY A 207 -17.63 7.88 4.23
C GLY A 207 -18.26 6.59 3.69
N GLU A 208 -17.48 5.56 3.50
CA GLU A 208 -17.87 4.26 2.95
C GLU A 208 -17.70 3.12 3.99
N LYS A 209 -17.79 3.45 5.27
CA LYS A 209 -17.53 2.53 6.39
C LYS A 209 -18.30 1.20 6.28
N ASP A 210 -19.57 1.25 5.84
CA ASP A 210 -20.41 0.06 5.71
C ASP A 210 -19.90 -0.91 4.63
N ARG A 211 -19.10 -0.42 3.66
CA ARG A 211 -18.49 -1.24 2.61
C ARG A 211 -17.18 -1.90 3.05
N ALA A 212 -16.58 -1.46 4.16
CA ALA A 212 -15.33 -2.06 4.66
C ALA A 212 -15.50 -3.56 4.97
N GLU A 213 -16.63 -3.95 5.60
CA GLU A 213 -16.90 -5.35 5.93
C GLU A 213 -17.09 -6.21 4.66
N GLU A 214 -17.63 -5.66 3.58
CA GLU A 214 -17.77 -6.33 2.29
C GLU A 214 -16.39 -6.60 1.66
N LEU A 215 -15.50 -5.58 1.64
CA LEU A 215 -14.14 -5.72 1.13
C LEU A 215 -13.32 -6.74 1.93
N ILE A 216 -13.38 -6.65 3.26
CA ILE A 216 -12.70 -7.59 4.16
C ILE A 216 -13.24 -9.01 3.96
N GLY A 217 -14.55 -9.18 3.91
CA GLY A 217 -15.20 -10.47 3.66
C GLY A 217 -14.79 -11.08 2.32
N GLY A 218 -14.69 -10.27 1.26
CA GLY A 218 -14.23 -10.72 -0.05
C GLY A 218 -12.79 -11.24 -0.04
N ILE A 219 -11.90 -10.62 0.74
CA ILE A 219 -10.52 -11.10 0.93
C ILE A 219 -10.51 -12.41 1.73
N GLU A 220 -11.27 -12.48 2.83
CA GLU A 220 -11.35 -13.69 3.67
C GLU A 220 -11.92 -14.88 2.90
N ASP A 221 -12.91 -14.66 2.03
CA ASP A 221 -13.50 -15.69 1.17
C ASP A 221 -12.47 -16.22 0.16
N GLN A 222 -11.62 -15.37 -0.41
CA GLN A 222 -10.54 -15.80 -1.31
C GLN A 222 -9.52 -16.66 -0.57
N PHE A 223 -9.08 -16.26 0.61
CA PHE A 223 -8.19 -17.08 1.44
C PHE A 223 -8.85 -18.41 1.85
N ALA A 224 -10.13 -18.40 2.18
CA ALA A 224 -10.87 -19.61 2.52
C ALA A 224 -10.93 -20.58 1.33
N SER A 225 -11.14 -20.05 0.11
CA SER A 225 -11.13 -20.84 -1.13
C SER A 225 -9.77 -21.50 -1.37
N VAL A 226 -8.68 -20.77 -1.20
CA VAL A 226 -7.32 -21.30 -1.33
C VAL A 226 -7.09 -22.45 -0.33
N ARG A 227 -7.48 -22.28 0.92
CA ARG A 227 -7.33 -23.34 1.96
C ARG A 227 -8.20 -24.56 1.68
N GLU A 228 -9.40 -24.38 1.15
CA GLU A 228 -10.28 -25.48 0.75
C GLU A 228 -9.71 -26.27 -0.43
N GLU A 229 -9.12 -25.59 -1.39
CA GLU A 229 -8.51 -26.19 -2.59
C GLU A 229 -7.14 -26.81 -2.31
N ASN A 230 -6.45 -26.41 -1.23
CA ASN A 230 -5.09 -26.83 -0.89
C ASN A 230 -4.98 -27.22 0.59
N PRO A 231 -5.77 -28.22 1.06
CA PRO A 231 -5.80 -28.57 2.48
C PRO A 231 -4.45 -29.10 2.99
N GLU A 232 -3.56 -29.56 2.08
CA GLU A 232 -2.20 -29.99 2.40
C GLU A 232 -1.31 -28.88 2.93
N PHE A 233 -1.61 -27.61 2.66
CA PHE A 233 -0.81 -26.49 3.16
C PHE A 233 -0.74 -26.45 4.68
N ALA A 234 -1.80 -26.87 5.37
CA ALA A 234 -1.85 -26.93 6.82
C ALA A 234 -0.92 -28.01 7.45
N GLU A 235 -0.30 -28.86 6.64
CA GLU A 235 0.66 -29.87 7.09
C GLU A 235 2.09 -29.32 7.21
N TYR A 236 2.34 -28.10 6.68
CA TYR A 236 3.67 -27.47 6.60
C TYR A 236 3.72 -26.17 7.38
N ASP A 237 4.88 -25.93 7.98
CA ASP A 237 5.16 -24.65 8.60
C ASP A 237 6.09 -23.78 7.74
N PHE A 238 6.11 -22.48 8.05
CA PHE A 238 6.91 -21.53 7.30
C PHE A 238 7.58 -20.49 8.20
N ALA A 239 8.67 -19.90 7.69
CA ALA A 239 9.21 -18.63 8.14
C ALA A 239 9.39 -17.69 6.95
N PHE A 240 8.95 -16.44 7.09
CA PHE A 240 9.25 -15.40 6.10
C PHE A 240 10.47 -14.60 6.57
N ILE A 241 11.58 -14.74 5.85
CA ILE A 241 12.86 -14.15 6.21
C ILE A 241 13.30 -13.06 5.23
N TYR A 242 14.18 -12.18 5.68
CA TYR A 242 14.87 -11.22 4.83
C TYR A 242 16.35 -11.14 5.22
N ASN A 243 17.20 -10.66 4.30
CA ASN A 243 18.64 -10.52 4.53
C ASN A 243 19.07 -9.05 4.40
N GLN A 244 20.16 -8.70 5.08
CA GLN A 244 20.82 -7.40 4.98
C GLN A 244 22.17 -7.53 4.25
N GLY A 245 22.28 -8.48 3.32
CA GLY A 245 23.49 -8.85 2.62
C GLY A 245 24.36 -9.85 3.39
N ALA A 246 25.39 -10.36 2.74
CA ALA A 246 26.22 -11.47 3.24
C ALA A 246 26.97 -11.21 4.56
N THR A 247 27.12 -9.96 4.96
CA THR A 247 27.77 -9.55 6.21
C THR A 247 26.82 -8.91 7.22
N GLY A 248 25.54 -8.83 6.87
CA GLY A 248 24.49 -8.26 7.69
C GLY A 248 23.79 -9.31 8.57
N ASP A 249 22.85 -8.84 9.36
CA ASP A 249 21.95 -9.72 10.08
C ASP A 249 20.87 -10.26 9.13
N MET A 250 20.24 -11.36 9.53
CA MET A 250 18.98 -11.86 8.97
C MET A 250 17.83 -11.36 9.81
N GLY A 251 16.68 -11.24 9.19
CA GLY A 251 15.44 -10.96 9.88
C GLY A 251 14.38 -12.00 9.57
N VAL A 252 13.43 -12.13 10.47
CA VAL A 252 12.20 -12.88 10.27
C VAL A 252 11.02 -11.96 10.53
N PHE A 253 10.04 -11.98 9.64
CA PHE A 253 8.79 -11.27 9.85
C PHE A 253 7.91 -12.04 10.83
N LEU A 254 7.35 -11.31 11.79
CA LEU A 254 6.45 -11.89 12.79
C LEU A 254 5.03 -12.04 12.20
N PRO A 255 4.17 -12.87 12.79
CA PRO A 255 2.84 -13.14 12.22
C PRO A 255 1.92 -11.93 12.04
N SER A 256 2.14 -10.84 12.80
CA SER A 256 1.44 -9.57 12.64
C SER A 256 1.87 -8.78 11.40
N GLU A 257 3.02 -9.08 10.83
CA GLU A 257 3.51 -8.43 9.61
C GLU A 257 2.78 -8.99 8.39
N GLN A 258 2.36 -8.13 7.46
CA GLN A 258 1.43 -8.51 6.38
C GLN A 258 1.97 -9.59 5.44
N ARG A 259 3.29 -9.71 5.22
CA ARG A 259 3.90 -10.80 4.43
C ARG A 259 3.70 -12.15 5.10
N ALA A 260 3.97 -12.22 6.40
CA ALA A 260 3.76 -13.43 7.17
C ALA A 260 2.26 -13.76 7.28
N ALA A 261 1.44 -12.75 7.57
CA ALA A 261 -0.02 -12.89 7.61
C ALA A 261 -0.60 -13.39 6.26
N MET A 262 -0.06 -12.92 5.11
CA MET A 262 -0.47 -13.41 3.79
C MET A 262 -0.27 -14.93 3.68
N VAL A 263 0.91 -15.42 4.02
CA VAL A 263 1.24 -16.86 3.93
C VAL A 263 0.40 -17.68 4.91
N GLU A 264 0.22 -17.20 6.14
CA GLU A 264 -0.64 -17.86 7.14
C GLU A 264 -2.10 -17.93 6.65
N ASN A 265 -2.62 -16.85 6.07
CA ASN A 265 -3.98 -16.83 5.51
C ASN A 265 -4.14 -17.76 4.30
N LEU A 266 -3.09 -18.04 3.54
CA LEU A 266 -3.09 -19.05 2.48
C LEU A 266 -3.11 -20.48 3.01
N GLY A 267 -2.81 -20.70 4.29
CA GLY A 267 -3.05 -21.97 4.97
C GLY A 267 -1.83 -22.67 5.57
N LEU A 268 -0.61 -22.12 5.45
CA LEU A 268 0.57 -22.66 6.13
C LEU A 268 0.58 -22.26 7.61
N ALA A 269 1.20 -23.08 8.45
CA ALA A 269 1.38 -22.76 9.85
C ALA A 269 2.64 -21.89 10.06
N VAL A 270 2.59 -20.97 11.01
CA VAL A 270 3.81 -20.23 11.40
C VAL A 270 4.77 -21.16 12.14
N ALA A 271 6.03 -21.21 11.73
CA ALA A 271 7.01 -22.10 12.36
C ALA A 271 7.23 -21.76 13.85
N PRO A 272 7.42 -22.77 14.73
CA PRO A 272 7.60 -22.54 16.16
C PRO A 272 8.75 -21.58 16.50
N VAL A 273 9.83 -21.58 15.73
CA VAL A 273 10.97 -20.69 15.93
C VAL A 273 10.57 -19.21 15.76
N VAL A 274 9.65 -18.91 14.84
CA VAL A 274 9.14 -17.54 14.63
C VAL A 274 8.31 -17.09 15.84
N GLU A 275 7.47 -17.99 16.39
CA GLU A 275 6.72 -17.72 17.59
C GLU A 275 7.62 -17.41 18.80
N ASP A 276 8.72 -18.14 18.95
CA ASP A 276 9.70 -17.93 20.02
C ASP A 276 10.42 -16.59 19.89
N MET A 277 10.54 -16.05 18.65
CA MET A 277 11.19 -14.78 18.38
C MET A 277 10.30 -13.54 18.62
N LYS A 278 9.01 -13.69 18.88
CA LYS A 278 8.10 -12.57 19.19
C LYS A 278 8.60 -11.68 20.32
N SER A 279 9.25 -12.28 21.33
CA SER A 279 9.84 -11.52 22.45
C SER A 279 11.09 -10.71 22.08
N GLN A 280 11.60 -10.89 20.90
CA GLN A 280 12.80 -10.21 20.36
C GLN A 280 12.42 -9.22 19.25
N GLU A 281 11.14 -8.89 19.11
CA GLU A 281 10.65 -7.91 18.14
C GLU A 281 11.48 -6.63 18.20
N LYS A 282 11.95 -6.20 17.04
CA LYS A 282 12.54 -4.88 16.86
C LYS A 282 11.42 -3.86 16.82
N GLU A 283 11.35 -3.03 17.83
CA GLU A 283 10.27 -2.06 18.01
C GLU A 283 9.90 -1.32 16.70
N GLY A 284 8.63 -1.42 16.33
CA GLY A 284 8.07 -0.74 15.15
C GLY A 284 8.43 -1.37 13.81
N THR A 285 8.74 -2.69 13.77
CA THR A 285 9.08 -3.37 12.52
C THR A 285 8.31 -4.67 12.29
N ASP A 286 7.53 -5.15 13.25
CA ASP A 286 6.90 -6.47 13.23
C ASP A 286 7.86 -7.58 12.77
N SER A 287 9.12 -7.44 13.14
CA SER A 287 10.18 -8.39 12.79
C SER A 287 11.18 -8.57 13.92
N ALA A 288 11.87 -9.70 13.93
CA ALA A 288 13.00 -9.96 14.81
C ALA A 288 14.26 -10.20 13.97
N THR A 289 15.42 -9.86 14.52
CA THR A 289 16.70 -10.03 13.82
C THR A 289 17.62 -11.00 14.56
N PHE A 290 18.42 -11.73 13.81
CA PHE A 290 19.44 -12.64 14.32
C PHE A 290 20.67 -12.64 13.43
N SER A 291 21.82 -13.05 13.99
CA SER A 291 23.05 -13.14 13.20
C SER A 291 22.95 -14.27 12.19
N ILE A 292 23.44 -14.03 10.97
CA ILE A 292 23.52 -15.04 9.90
C ILE A 292 24.36 -16.27 10.33
N GLU A 293 25.23 -16.13 11.33
CA GLU A 293 25.97 -17.26 11.90
C GLU A 293 25.07 -18.27 12.62
N ASN A 294 23.88 -17.84 13.02
CA ASN A 294 22.85 -18.65 13.70
C ASN A 294 21.72 -19.06 12.74
N ALA A 295 21.96 -19.12 11.44
CA ALA A 295 20.94 -19.50 10.47
C ALA A 295 20.37 -20.93 10.68
N ASP A 296 21.10 -21.78 11.43
CA ASP A 296 20.69 -23.13 11.84
C ASP A 296 19.40 -23.15 12.70
N ILE A 297 19.00 -22.02 13.29
CA ILE A 297 17.70 -21.94 13.97
C ILE A 297 16.51 -22.18 13.03
N LEU A 298 16.74 -22.05 11.71
CA LEU A 298 15.72 -22.30 10.67
C LEU A 298 15.72 -23.74 10.14
N ASP A 299 16.56 -24.63 10.68
CA ASP A 299 16.75 -26.00 10.14
C ASP A 299 15.48 -26.89 10.21
N ASP A 300 14.62 -26.61 11.19
CA ASP A 300 13.36 -27.35 11.40
C ASP A 300 12.16 -26.71 10.67
N VAL A 301 12.36 -25.58 9.94
CA VAL A 301 11.31 -24.93 9.14
C VAL A 301 11.12 -25.67 7.82
N ASP A 302 9.87 -26.00 7.48
CA ASP A 302 9.55 -26.72 6.25
C ASP A 302 9.76 -25.83 5.02
N VAL A 303 9.12 -24.68 4.93
CA VAL A 303 9.17 -23.78 3.77
C VAL A 303 9.68 -22.40 4.16
N LEU A 304 10.71 -21.93 3.49
CA LEU A 304 11.19 -20.55 3.66
C LEU A 304 10.60 -19.64 2.57
N PHE A 305 10.09 -18.50 3.01
CA PHE A 305 9.72 -17.40 2.14
C PHE A 305 10.77 -16.30 2.27
N THR A 306 11.20 -15.74 1.15
CA THR A 306 12.20 -14.66 1.15
C THR A 306 12.11 -13.87 -0.15
N PHE A 307 12.87 -12.81 -0.23
CA PHE A 307 13.14 -12.06 -1.46
C PHE A 307 14.61 -11.63 -1.46
N TYR A 308 15.13 -11.41 -2.65
CA TYR A 308 16.49 -10.93 -2.88
C TYR A 308 16.43 -9.63 -3.67
N SER A 309 17.42 -8.75 -3.49
CA SER A 309 17.50 -7.51 -4.27
C SER A 309 17.71 -7.77 -5.76
N ASP A 310 18.42 -8.85 -6.08
CA ASP A 310 18.72 -9.32 -7.42
C ASP A 310 19.31 -10.75 -7.37
N GLU A 311 19.56 -11.34 -8.54
CA GLU A 311 20.13 -12.68 -8.67
C GLU A 311 21.55 -12.76 -8.07
N ALA A 312 22.36 -11.68 -8.14
CA ALA A 312 23.69 -11.66 -7.55
C ALA A 312 23.64 -11.73 -6.02
N ASN A 313 22.68 -11.03 -5.41
CA ASN A 313 22.43 -11.12 -3.97
C ASN A 313 21.98 -12.54 -3.58
N ARG A 314 21.12 -13.16 -4.37
CA ARG A 314 20.70 -14.55 -4.15
C ARG A 314 21.88 -15.51 -4.17
N GLU A 315 22.71 -15.46 -5.24
CA GLU A 315 23.89 -16.30 -5.37
C GLU A 315 24.89 -16.07 -4.21
N GLU A 316 25.09 -14.81 -3.80
CA GLU A 316 25.96 -14.47 -2.67
C GLU A 316 25.42 -15.07 -1.37
N MET A 317 24.15 -14.93 -1.07
CA MET A 317 23.53 -15.45 0.14
C MET A 317 23.55 -16.98 0.17
N GLU A 318 23.13 -17.66 -0.89
CA GLU A 318 23.10 -19.11 -0.97
C GLU A 318 24.50 -19.75 -0.94
N ALA A 319 25.55 -19.01 -1.35
CA ALA A 319 26.95 -19.45 -1.26
C ALA A 319 27.53 -19.37 0.17
N LEU A 320 26.86 -18.67 1.09
CA LEU A 320 27.30 -18.63 2.49
C LEU A 320 27.14 -19.98 3.15
N PRO A 321 28.20 -20.53 3.81
CA PRO A 321 28.14 -21.87 4.40
C PRO A 321 27.05 -22.05 5.45
N THR A 322 26.71 -20.99 6.22
CA THR A 322 25.69 -21.02 7.25
C THR A 322 24.29 -20.94 6.63
N TYR A 323 24.04 -19.97 5.75
CA TYR A 323 22.75 -19.79 5.10
C TYR A 323 22.43 -20.92 4.12
N GLY A 324 23.37 -21.29 3.24
CA GLY A 324 23.18 -22.39 2.27
C GLY A 324 23.09 -23.78 2.91
N ALA A 325 23.46 -23.93 4.20
CA ALA A 325 23.31 -25.19 4.93
C ALA A 325 21.89 -25.38 5.51
N VAL A 326 21.08 -24.30 5.63
CA VAL A 326 19.71 -24.38 6.13
C VAL A 326 18.92 -25.42 5.32
N THR A 327 18.20 -26.29 6.00
CA THR A 327 17.59 -27.47 5.41
C THR A 327 16.65 -27.12 4.24
N ALA A 328 15.78 -26.14 4.40
CA ALA A 328 14.85 -25.70 3.35
C ALA A 328 15.60 -25.14 2.12
N ILE A 329 16.65 -24.33 2.32
CA ILE A 329 17.47 -23.77 1.23
C ILE A 329 18.17 -24.90 0.46
N ARG A 330 18.83 -25.81 1.18
CA ARG A 330 19.54 -26.94 0.56
C ARG A 330 18.62 -27.87 -0.24
N LYS A 331 17.37 -28.01 0.19
CA LYS A 331 16.36 -28.82 -0.50
C LYS A 331 15.70 -28.08 -1.66
N GLY A 332 15.71 -26.76 -1.65
CA GLY A 332 14.95 -25.92 -2.58
C GLY A 332 13.50 -25.68 -2.14
N ALA A 333 13.15 -25.96 -0.88
CA ALA A 333 11.84 -25.68 -0.29
C ALA A 333 11.72 -24.18 0.05
N VAL A 334 11.88 -23.32 -0.96
CA VAL A 334 11.97 -21.86 -0.81
C VAL A 334 11.06 -21.17 -1.82
N VAL A 335 10.22 -20.26 -1.33
CA VAL A 335 9.46 -19.34 -2.17
C VAL A 335 10.23 -18.02 -2.19
N ALA A 336 10.89 -17.72 -3.30
CA ALA A 336 11.73 -16.53 -3.48
C ALA A 336 11.48 -15.91 -4.87
N PRO A 337 10.40 -15.14 -5.02
CA PRO A 337 10.09 -14.47 -6.29
C PRO A 337 11.17 -13.44 -6.65
N THR A 338 11.42 -13.28 -7.95
CA THR A 338 12.40 -12.34 -8.53
C THR A 338 11.74 -11.17 -9.24
N ASP A 339 10.42 -11.19 -9.39
CA ASP A 339 9.62 -10.12 -9.98
C ASP A 339 9.28 -9.10 -8.89
N ASN A 340 9.84 -7.90 -8.99
CA ASN A 340 9.70 -6.85 -7.99
C ASN A 340 8.23 -6.45 -7.75
N SER A 341 7.44 -6.39 -8.81
CA SER A 341 6.00 -6.11 -8.69
C SER A 341 5.30 -7.21 -7.89
N PHE A 342 5.64 -8.48 -8.16
CA PHE A 342 5.06 -9.58 -7.41
C PHE A 342 5.51 -9.60 -5.94
N VAL A 343 6.80 -9.33 -5.67
CA VAL A 343 7.29 -9.19 -4.27
C VAL A 343 6.52 -8.11 -3.55
N THR A 344 6.28 -6.96 -4.21
CA THR A 344 5.52 -5.85 -3.62
C THR A 344 4.05 -6.24 -3.36
N GLY A 345 3.35 -6.79 -4.35
CA GLY A 345 1.94 -7.15 -4.24
C GLY A 345 1.68 -8.28 -3.25
N SER A 346 2.55 -9.29 -3.19
CA SER A 346 2.44 -10.39 -2.22
C SER A 346 2.85 -9.98 -0.79
N SER A 347 3.32 -8.74 -0.60
CA SER A 347 3.72 -8.20 0.69
C SER A 347 2.61 -7.46 1.43
N MET A 348 1.46 -7.27 0.80
CA MET A 348 0.35 -6.48 1.35
C MET A 348 -0.97 -7.22 1.18
N ILE A 349 -1.82 -7.16 2.19
CA ILE A 349 -3.18 -7.70 2.15
C ILE A 349 -4.15 -6.55 1.97
N ASN A 350 -4.70 -6.41 0.76
CA ASN A 350 -5.71 -5.41 0.45
C ASN A 350 -6.62 -5.90 -0.70
N PRO A 351 -7.71 -5.18 -1.04
CA PRO A 351 -8.69 -5.65 -2.01
C PRO A 351 -8.17 -5.92 -3.42
N LEU A 352 -7.05 -5.30 -3.82
CA LEU A 352 -6.48 -5.45 -5.16
C LEU A 352 -5.31 -6.44 -5.17
N THR A 353 -4.43 -6.42 -4.15
CA THR A 353 -3.24 -7.26 -4.13
C THR A 353 -3.56 -8.74 -3.92
N VAL A 354 -4.56 -9.08 -3.10
CA VAL A 354 -4.89 -10.47 -2.82
C VAL A 354 -5.37 -11.20 -4.08
N PRO A 355 -6.39 -10.74 -4.83
CA PRO A 355 -6.79 -11.39 -6.07
C PRO A 355 -5.68 -11.39 -7.13
N TRP A 356 -4.86 -10.33 -7.20
CA TRP A 356 -3.76 -10.24 -8.16
C TRP A 356 -2.62 -11.22 -7.87
N SER A 357 -2.37 -11.54 -6.59
CA SER A 357 -1.22 -12.34 -6.16
C SER A 357 -1.51 -13.85 -6.08
N ILE A 358 -2.71 -14.27 -5.69
CA ILE A 358 -3.05 -15.66 -5.33
C ILE A 358 -2.69 -16.65 -6.45
N ASP A 359 -3.09 -16.37 -7.68
CA ASP A 359 -2.89 -17.27 -8.83
C ASP A 359 -1.40 -17.55 -9.13
N ARG A 360 -0.52 -16.66 -8.70
CA ARG A 360 0.94 -16.81 -8.83
C ARG A 360 1.56 -17.41 -7.58
N TYR A 361 1.05 -17.06 -6.41
CA TYR A 361 1.63 -17.45 -5.12
C TYR A 361 1.39 -18.93 -4.82
N VAL A 362 0.16 -19.40 -5.01
CA VAL A 362 -0.21 -20.81 -4.76
C VAL A 362 0.66 -21.80 -5.54
N PRO A 363 0.92 -21.65 -6.86
CA PRO A 363 1.85 -22.50 -7.58
C PRO A 363 3.27 -22.51 -7.03
N MET A 364 3.80 -21.34 -6.55
CA MET A 364 5.13 -21.26 -5.96
C MET A 364 5.22 -22.04 -4.64
N ILE A 365 4.17 -21.95 -3.81
CA ILE A 365 4.08 -22.71 -2.56
C ILE A 365 4.04 -24.22 -2.87
N LYS A 366 3.21 -24.64 -3.82
CA LYS A 366 3.14 -26.06 -4.25
C LYS A 366 4.48 -26.57 -4.75
N ASP A 367 5.18 -25.79 -5.55
CA ASP A 367 6.52 -26.16 -6.04
C ASP A 367 7.49 -26.34 -4.87
N ALA A 368 7.57 -25.37 -3.95
CA ALA A 368 8.44 -25.45 -2.78
C ALA A 368 8.16 -26.69 -1.91
N ILE A 369 6.90 -27.04 -1.69
CA ILE A 369 6.50 -28.25 -0.94
C ILE A 369 6.98 -29.55 -1.62
N THR A 370 7.06 -29.60 -2.96
CA THR A 370 7.54 -30.81 -3.65
C THR A 370 8.99 -31.17 -3.34
N HIS A 371 9.75 -30.26 -2.75
CA HIS A 371 11.16 -30.43 -2.38
C HIS A 371 11.36 -30.97 -0.95
N LEU A 372 10.28 -31.15 -0.19
CA LEU A 372 10.33 -31.69 1.18
C LEU A 372 10.34 -33.21 1.20
#